data_350d23518717f96ebb0002824fd84397
#
_entry.id   350d23518717f96ebb0002824fd84397
#
_cell.length_a   1.000
_cell.length_b   1.000
_cell.length_c   1.000
_cell.angle_alpha   90.00
_cell.angle_beta   90.00
_cell.angle_gamma   90.00
#
_symmetry.space_group_name_H-M   'P 1'
#
loop_
_entity.id
_entity.type
_entity.pdbx_description
1 polymer ?
#
loop_
_entity_poly.entity_id
_entity_poly.type
_entity_poly.pdbx_seq_one_letter_code
_entity_poly.pdbx_strand_id
1 'polypeptide(L)'
;MVIDYMFLIVGGFAAFLVAWVNGANNAANAIGSAVGSGMMSIRKALWFTALFDLLGALFFGKFVSITLLRGIVNISIIDDPLIVVIGMITALFSTGLWLIITTLLKIPMSISQAIVGAILGFGLVTVGFSQINWSKVFEIIASWIYLPFVSIVLSIILYRIHSRIVSKPSYLRFIIVYNVFTTCILFTTIFLLLVKTTRITDVFYAFTLSIIISISISLLSTVIIHRILPKNIDYAREFVFKTLLFFSCMAMAFSHGANDVANSAGPLAGIIYIYEQGRIPGDLVDIPFTAILLSGIGISLGIIMWGYRVVETIGEKITTLTIETGFIAQFSGSLTILIVTRLGLPVSTTVAIVGAITG
;
A
#
# COMPACT_ATOMS: atom_id res chain seq x y z
N MET A 1 10.01 35.31 4.55
CA MET A 1 8.74 35.59 3.82
C MET A 1 7.68 34.66 4.41
N VAL A 2 6.60 35.24 4.93
CA VAL A 2 5.50 34.41 5.47
C VAL A 2 4.69 33.91 4.27
N ILE A 3 4.64 32.59 4.08
CA ILE A 3 3.82 31.99 3.02
C ILE A 3 2.36 32.16 3.39
N ASP A 4 1.54 32.65 2.43
CA ASP A 4 0.12 32.89 2.64
C ASP A 4 -0.60 31.58 3.00
N TYR A 5 -1.49 31.63 3.98
CA TYR A 5 -2.34 30.51 4.37
C TYR A 5 -3.13 29.89 3.20
N MET A 6 -3.38 30.67 2.16
CA MET A 6 -4.02 30.21 0.93
C MET A 6 -3.25 29.05 0.28
N PHE A 7 -1.92 29.07 0.27
CA PHE A 7 -1.12 27.96 -0.29
C PHE A 7 -1.28 26.67 0.50
N LEU A 8 -1.43 26.76 1.83
CA LEU A 8 -1.70 25.59 2.68
C LEU A 8 -3.08 24.99 2.36
N ILE A 9 -4.11 25.82 2.19
CA ILE A 9 -5.46 25.37 1.82
C ILE A 9 -5.46 24.73 0.44
N VAL A 10 -4.86 25.39 -0.56
CA VAL A 10 -4.81 24.88 -1.94
C VAL A 10 -3.99 23.57 -2.02
N GLY A 11 -2.85 23.52 -1.34
CA GLY A 11 -2.02 22.31 -1.27
C GLY A 11 -2.72 21.16 -0.54
N GLY A 12 -3.39 21.45 0.57
CA GLY A 12 -4.19 20.48 1.31
C GLY A 12 -5.35 19.92 0.49
N PHE A 13 -6.07 20.79 -0.23
CA PHE A 13 -7.13 20.37 -1.15
C PHE A 13 -6.59 19.50 -2.31
N ALA A 14 -5.49 19.91 -2.93
CA ALA A 14 -4.87 19.14 -4.01
C ALA A 14 -4.40 17.76 -3.53
N ALA A 15 -3.77 17.68 -2.35
CA ALA A 15 -3.34 16.43 -1.74
C ALA A 15 -4.53 15.53 -1.39
N PHE A 16 -5.59 16.09 -0.82
CA PHE A 16 -6.83 15.36 -0.54
C PHE A 16 -7.46 14.82 -1.82
N LEU A 17 -7.52 15.60 -2.90
CA LEU A 17 -8.06 15.18 -4.19
C LEU A 17 -7.27 13.99 -4.76
N VAL A 18 -5.93 14.07 -4.79
CA VAL A 18 -5.07 12.97 -5.23
C VAL A 18 -5.31 11.72 -4.39
N ALA A 19 -5.36 11.87 -3.07
CA ALA A 19 -5.61 10.78 -2.14
C ALA A 19 -6.99 10.13 -2.38
N TRP A 20 -8.03 10.95 -2.54
CA TRP A 20 -9.38 10.48 -2.78
C TRP A 20 -9.54 9.71 -4.09
N VAL A 21 -8.98 10.23 -5.19
CA VAL A 21 -9.00 9.53 -6.49
C VAL A 21 -8.18 8.24 -6.42
N ASN A 22 -7.04 8.25 -5.70
CA ASN A 22 -6.22 7.07 -5.45
C ASN A 22 -7.02 5.95 -4.78
N GLY A 23 -7.67 6.25 -3.66
CA GLY A 23 -8.51 5.27 -2.96
C GLY A 23 -9.63 4.72 -3.83
N ALA A 24 -10.32 5.60 -4.57
CA ALA A 24 -11.39 5.21 -5.48
C ALA A 24 -10.92 4.25 -6.58
N ASN A 25 -9.74 4.52 -7.17
CA ASN A 25 -9.21 3.76 -8.30
C ASN A 25 -8.62 2.40 -7.88
N ASN A 26 -7.99 2.33 -6.71
CA ASN A 26 -7.23 1.16 -6.27
C ASN A 26 -7.98 0.23 -5.30
N ALA A 27 -9.22 0.56 -4.91
CA ALA A 27 -10.03 -0.29 -4.02
C ALA A 27 -10.11 -1.75 -4.51
N ALA A 28 -10.23 -1.95 -5.82
CA ALA A 28 -10.34 -3.27 -6.42
C ALA A 28 -9.06 -4.13 -6.29
N ASN A 29 -7.89 -3.52 -6.17
CA ASN A 29 -6.63 -4.23 -5.95
C ASN A 29 -6.65 -5.00 -4.61
N ALA A 30 -7.29 -4.43 -3.59
CA ALA A 30 -7.36 -5.05 -2.27
C ALA A 30 -8.48 -6.08 -2.13
N ILE A 31 -9.63 -5.87 -2.77
CA ILE A 31 -10.82 -6.69 -2.49
C ILE A 31 -11.44 -7.38 -3.70
N GLY A 32 -10.88 -7.17 -4.90
CA GLY A 32 -11.43 -7.77 -6.12
C GLY A 32 -11.58 -9.29 -6.04
N SER A 33 -10.63 -9.99 -5.45
CA SER A 33 -10.68 -11.44 -5.22
C SER A 33 -11.72 -11.86 -4.19
N ALA A 34 -11.91 -11.10 -3.10
CA ALA A 34 -12.89 -11.42 -2.06
C ALA A 34 -14.33 -11.21 -2.53
N VAL A 35 -14.56 -10.16 -3.33
CA VAL A 35 -15.85 -9.87 -3.92
C VAL A 35 -16.13 -10.79 -5.11
N GLY A 36 -15.15 -10.96 -6.02
CA GLY A 36 -15.27 -11.82 -7.20
C GLY A 36 -15.48 -13.30 -6.88
N SER A 37 -14.91 -13.80 -5.78
CA SER A 37 -15.16 -15.17 -5.29
C SER A 37 -16.49 -15.33 -4.51
N GLY A 38 -17.26 -14.26 -4.34
CA GLY A 38 -18.50 -14.28 -3.55
C GLY A 38 -18.30 -14.40 -2.04
N MET A 39 -17.06 -14.28 -1.54
CA MET A 39 -16.76 -14.41 -0.12
C MET A 39 -17.39 -13.28 0.72
N MET A 40 -17.43 -12.07 0.16
CA MET A 40 -17.88 -10.88 0.87
C MET A 40 -18.66 -9.93 -0.04
N SER A 41 -19.67 -9.25 0.51
CA SER A 41 -20.37 -8.20 -0.22
C SER A 41 -19.49 -6.96 -0.42
N ILE A 42 -19.60 -6.29 -1.56
CA ILE A 42 -18.82 -5.10 -1.91
C ILE A 42 -18.84 -4.05 -0.79
N ARG A 43 -20.01 -3.74 -0.25
CA ARG A 43 -20.15 -2.72 0.81
C ARG A 43 -19.32 -3.05 2.04
N LYS A 44 -19.36 -4.29 2.54
CA LYS A 44 -18.57 -4.72 3.71
C LYS A 44 -17.08 -4.67 3.37
N ALA A 45 -16.70 -5.15 2.20
CA ALA A 45 -15.32 -5.17 1.74
C ALA A 45 -14.73 -3.76 1.68
N LEU A 46 -15.45 -2.77 1.15
CA LEU A 46 -14.99 -1.37 1.08
C LEU A 46 -14.74 -0.75 2.46
N TRP A 47 -15.61 -1.01 3.45
CA TRP A 47 -15.39 -0.50 4.81
C TRP A 47 -14.15 -1.08 5.48
N PHE A 48 -13.95 -2.41 5.38
CA PHE A 48 -12.75 -3.04 5.90
C PHE A 48 -11.49 -2.53 5.19
N THR A 49 -11.54 -2.42 3.85
CA THR A 49 -10.43 -1.87 3.07
C THR A 49 -10.07 -0.47 3.49
N ALA A 50 -11.04 0.43 3.61
CA ALA A 50 -10.81 1.80 4.05
C ALA A 50 -10.17 1.89 5.44
N LEU A 51 -10.61 1.03 6.38
CA LEU A 51 -10.03 0.96 7.72
C LEU A 51 -8.57 0.50 7.68
N PHE A 52 -8.28 -0.61 7.00
CA PHE A 52 -6.93 -1.16 6.98
C PHE A 52 -5.97 -0.31 6.13
N ASP A 53 -6.48 0.34 5.09
CA ASP A 53 -5.73 1.31 4.30
C ASP A 53 -5.30 2.51 5.15
N LEU A 54 -6.24 3.09 5.93
CA LEU A 54 -5.93 4.16 6.88
C LEU A 54 -4.88 3.73 7.91
N LEU A 55 -5.02 2.52 8.47
CA LEU A 55 -4.03 1.99 9.41
C LEU A 55 -2.65 1.86 8.73
N GLY A 56 -2.59 1.31 7.52
CA GLY A 56 -1.35 1.23 6.74
C GLY A 56 -0.71 2.60 6.52
N ALA A 57 -1.51 3.59 6.12
CA ALA A 57 -1.09 4.97 5.93
C ALA A 57 -0.48 5.56 7.21
N LEU A 58 -1.19 5.46 8.34
CA LEU A 58 -0.75 6.03 9.62
C LEU A 58 0.52 5.37 10.16
N PHE A 59 0.64 4.05 10.01
CA PHE A 59 1.79 3.34 10.56
C PHE A 59 3.02 3.34 9.66
N PHE A 60 2.87 3.32 8.33
CA PHE A 60 3.99 3.12 7.40
C PHE A 60 4.15 4.20 6.32
N GLY A 61 3.21 5.12 6.16
CA GLY A 61 3.24 6.13 5.10
C GLY A 61 4.45 7.06 5.09
N LYS A 62 5.10 7.22 6.23
CA LYS A 62 6.28 8.09 6.39
C LYS A 62 7.46 7.70 5.49
N PHE A 63 7.71 6.41 5.26
CA PHE A 63 8.92 5.95 4.55
C PHE A 63 8.96 6.43 3.10
N VAL A 64 7.90 6.18 2.37
CA VAL A 64 7.80 6.56 0.95
C VAL A 64 7.59 8.07 0.81
N SER A 65 6.88 8.71 1.76
CA SER A 65 6.67 10.16 1.76
C SER A 65 7.98 10.95 1.80
N ILE A 66 8.97 10.49 2.56
CA ILE A 66 10.30 11.11 2.59
C ILE A 66 10.97 11.06 1.21
N THR A 67 10.86 9.93 0.50
CA THR A 67 11.41 9.77 -0.84
C THR A 67 10.77 10.74 -1.84
N LEU A 68 9.44 10.89 -1.79
CA LEU A 68 8.71 11.82 -2.66
C LEU A 68 8.94 13.29 -2.29
N LEU A 69 9.16 13.60 -1.01
CA LEU A 69 9.46 14.96 -0.59
C LEU A 69 10.82 15.46 -1.10
N ARG A 70 11.87 14.65 -0.97
CA ARG A 70 13.27 15.11 -1.19
C ARG A 70 14.21 14.07 -1.82
N GLY A 71 13.75 12.85 -2.04
CA GLY A 71 14.61 11.79 -2.57
C GLY A 71 14.92 11.93 -4.06
N ILE A 72 14.01 12.55 -4.82
CA ILE A 72 14.08 12.68 -6.28
C ILE A 72 14.81 13.97 -6.69
N VAL A 73 14.45 15.09 -6.07
CA VAL A 73 14.96 16.42 -6.35
C VAL A 73 15.66 16.96 -5.11
N ASN A 74 16.85 17.52 -5.28
CA ASN A 74 17.50 18.23 -4.19
C ASN A 74 16.88 19.62 -4.01
N ILE A 75 15.77 19.66 -3.26
CA ILE A 75 15.03 20.91 -3.02
C ILE A 75 15.78 21.89 -2.12
N SER A 76 16.81 21.46 -1.38
CA SER A 76 17.56 22.33 -0.46
C SER A 76 18.42 23.38 -1.16
N ILE A 77 18.66 23.23 -2.45
CA ILE A 77 19.41 24.20 -3.26
C ILE A 77 18.53 25.31 -3.85
N ILE A 78 17.22 25.22 -3.69
CA ILE A 78 16.29 26.25 -4.13
C ILE A 78 16.28 27.37 -3.09
N ASP A 79 16.61 28.59 -3.48
CA ASP A 79 16.72 29.70 -2.55
C ASP A 79 15.35 30.20 -2.05
N ASP A 80 14.34 30.21 -2.91
CA ASP A 80 12.99 30.69 -2.58
C ASP A 80 12.04 29.55 -2.19
N PRO A 81 11.63 29.47 -0.91
CA PRO A 81 10.66 28.49 -0.44
C PRO A 81 9.35 28.47 -1.21
N LEU A 82 8.91 29.62 -1.76
CA LEU A 82 7.68 29.73 -2.53
C LEU A 82 7.73 28.89 -3.81
N ILE A 83 8.89 28.80 -4.46
CA ILE A 83 9.06 27.95 -5.65
C ILE A 83 8.81 26.49 -5.32
N VAL A 84 9.30 26.02 -4.16
CA VAL A 84 9.06 24.63 -3.71
C VAL A 84 7.58 24.39 -3.43
N VAL A 85 6.91 25.33 -2.75
CA VAL A 85 5.47 25.22 -2.46
C VAL A 85 4.65 25.15 -3.75
N ILE A 86 4.89 26.06 -4.69
CA ILE A 86 4.21 26.07 -6.00
C ILE A 86 4.50 24.77 -6.75
N GLY A 87 5.76 24.30 -6.75
CA GLY A 87 6.15 23.05 -7.38
C GLY A 87 5.41 21.84 -6.81
N MET A 88 5.31 21.73 -5.49
CA MET A 88 4.60 20.62 -4.86
C MET A 88 3.08 20.69 -5.12
N ILE A 89 2.48 21.87 -5.11
CA ILE A 89 1.07 22.08 -5.48
C ILE A 89 0.85 21.69 -6.95
N THR A 90 1.73 22.11 -7.85
CA THR A 90 1.66 21.79 -9.28
C THR A 90 1.80 20.27 -9.51
N ALA A 91 2.70 19.61 -8.79
CA ALA A 91 2.85 18.16 -8.86
C ALA A 91 1.60 17.42 -8.39
N LEU A 92 0.94 17.88 -7.32
CA LEU A 92 -0.32 17.32 -6.87
C LEU A 92 -1.45 17.55 -7.88
N PHE A 93 -1.63 18.76 -8.39
CA PHE A 93 -2.70 19.05 -9.35
C PHE A 93 -2.50 18.31 -10.68
N SER A 94 -1.28 18.27 -11.22
CA SER A 94 -1.00 17.54 -12.47
C SER A 94 -1.24 16.04 -12.31
N THR A 95 -0.85 15.47 -11.17
CA THR A 95 -1.14 14.08 -10.83
C THR A 95 -2.65 13.84 -10.71
N GLY A 96 -3.35 14.67 -9.94
CA GLY A 96 -4.81 14.56 -9.77
C GLY A 96 -5.58 14.68 -11.07
N LEU A 97 -5.23 15.68 -11.91
CA LEU A 97 -5.84 15.87 -13.23
C LEU A 97 -5.59 14.67 -14.15
N TRP A 98 -4.36 14.18 -14.19
CA TRP A 98 -4.00 13.00 -14.99
C TRP A 98 -4.78 11.76 -14.56
N LEU A 99 -4.93 11.54 -13.26
CA LEU A 99 -5.73 10.44 -12.70
C LEU A 99 -7.21 10.55 -13.09
N ILE A 100 -7.80 11.74 -13.01
CA ILE A 100 -9.18 11.97 -13.42
C ILE A 100 -9.34 11.63 -14.90
N ILE A 101 -8.46 12.14 -15.77
CA ILE A 101 -8.50 11.89 -17.21
C ILE A 101 -8.40 10.39 -17.50
N THR A 102 -7.41 9.69 -16.94
CA THR A 102 -7.21 8.26 -17.18
C THR A 102 -8.34 7.41 -16.63
N THR A 103 -8.93 7.79 -15.49
CA THR A 103 -10.11 7.13 -14.93
C THR A 103 -11.34 7.29 -15.85
N LEU A 104 -11.56 8.49 -16.39
CA LEU A 104 -12.64 8.74 -17.35
C LEU A 104 -12.44 7.97 -18.65
N LEU A 105 -11.21 7.84 -19.13
CA LEU A 105 -10.83 7.06 -20.31
C LEU A 105 -10.78 5.54 -20.05
N LYS A 106 -10.99 5.10 -18.80
CA LYS A 106 -10.88 3.69 -18.37
C LYS A 106 -9.50 3.07 -18.64
N ILE A 107 -8.44 3.88 -18.57
CA ILE A 107 -7.05 3.45 -18.73
C ILE A 107 -6.49 3.17 -17.34
N PRO A 108 -6.08 1.92 -17.03
CA PRO A 108 -5.44 1.62 -15.74
C PRO A 108 -4.10 2.33 -15.64
N MET A 109 -3.85 2.99 -14.53
CA MET A 109 -2.66 3.79 -14.34
C MET A 109 -2.08 3.67 -12.94
N SER A 110 -0.76 3.80 -12.87
CA SER A 110 -0.02 3.87 -11.61
C SER A 110 0.09 5.31 -11.11
N ILE A 111 -0.50 5.57 -9.95
CA ILE A 111 -0.45 6.89 -9.30
C ILE A 111 0.98 7.23 -8.87
N SER A 112 1.70 6.24 -8.34
CA SER A 112 3.10 6.44 -7.93
C SER A 112 4.00 6.84 -9.11
N GLN A 113 3.74 6.32 -10.32
CA GLN A 113 4.48 6.76 -11.52
C GLN A 113 4.13 8.19 -11.92
N ALA A 114 2.86 8.58 -11.80
CA ALA A 114 2.42 9.94 -12.12
C ALA A 114 3.03 10.99 -11.19
N ILE A 115 2.99 10.78 -9.89
CA ILE A 115 3.54 11.74 -8.92
C ILE A 115 5.08 11.83 -9.01
N VAL A 116 5.77 10.70 -9.21
CA VAL A 116 7.22 10.68 -9.44
C VAL A 116 7.57 11.48 -10.69
N GLY A 117 6.83 11.27 -11.79
CA GLY A 117 7.01 12.04 -13.03
C GLY A 117 6.74 13.53 -12.84
N ALA A 118 5.71 13.90 -12.07
CA ALA A 118 5.38 15.29 -11.78
C ALA A 118 6.46 15.99 -10.94
N ILE A 119 6.97 15.32 -9.90
CA ILE A 119 8.08 15.84 -9.07
C ILE A 119 9.36 15.94 -9.89
N LEU A 120 9.67 14.95 -10.73
CA LEU A 120 10.82 14.96 -11.61
C LEU A 120 10.72 16.12 -12.62
N GLY A 121 9.56 16.33 -13.24
CA GLY A 121 9.29 17.44 -14.14
C GLY A 121 9.49 18.81 -13.48
N PHE A 122 8.96 18.99 -12.27
CA PHE A 122 9.21 20.16 -11.45
C PHE A 122 10.72 20.39 -11.22
N GLY A 123 11.44 19.34 -10.81
CA GLY A 123 12.88 19.43 -10.57
C GLY A 123 13.67 19.80 -11.83
N LEU A 124 13.36 19.18 -12.97
CA LEU A 124 14.03 19.50 -14.24
C LEU A 124 13.90 20.97 -14.65
N VAL A 125 12.72 21.56 -14.42
CA VAL A 125 12.46 22.97 -14.77
C VAL A 125 13.10 23.93 -13.78
N THR A 126 13.14 23.59 -12.48
CA THR A 126 13.58 24.53 -11.43
C THR A 126 15.07 24.45 -11.12
N VAL A 127 15.62 23.25 -11.01
CA VAL A 127 17.03 23.04 -10.61
C VAL A 127 17.90 22.48 -11.74
N GLY A 128 17.30 22.04 -12.83
CA GLY A 128 18.00 21.49 -13.98
C GLY A 128 18.43 20.03 -13.82
N PHE A 129 18.89 19.44 -14.92
CA PHE A 129 19.22 18.01 -15.03
C PHE A 129 20.29 17.54 -14.04
N SER A 130 21.32 18.36 -13.80
CA SER A 130 22.45 17.99 -12.95
C SER A 130 22.13 17.87 -11.45
N GLN A 131 21.02 18.45 -11.01
CA GLN A 131 20.60 18.49 -9.60
C GLN A 131 19.51 17.46 -9.27
N ILE A 132 19.13 16.63 -10.24
CA ILE A 132 18.26 15.49 -10.03
C ILE A 132 19.07 14.35 -9.43
N ASN A 133 18.50 13.70 -8.43
CA ASN A 133 19.08 12.46 -7.87
C ASN A 133 18.79 11.26 -8.80
N TRP A 134 19.52 11.19 -9.90
CA TRP A 134 19.35 10.13 -10.90
C TRP A 134 19.53 8.72 -10.32
N SER A 135 20.42 8.55 -9.33
CA SER A 135 20.58 7.27 -8.66
C SER A 135 19.26 6.81 -8.01
N LYS A 136 18.57 7.72 -7.31
CA LYS A 136 17.26 7.43 -6.69
C LYS A 136 16.17 7.23 -7.73
N VAL A 137 16.15 8.02 -8.80
CA VAL A 137 15.20 7.84 -9.91
C VAL A 137 15.37 6.47 -10.56
N PHE A 138 16.60 6.03 -10.84
CA PHE A 138 16.86 4.70 -11.40
C PHE A 138 16.49 3.58 -10.44
N GLU A 139 16.72 3.75 -9.13
CA GLU A 139 16.28 2.79 -8.10
C GLU A 139 14.76 2.64 -8.11
N ILE A 140 14.01 3.75 -8.19
CA ILE A 140 12.56 3.75 -8.28
C ILE A 140 12.09 3.06 -9.56
N ILE A 141 12.65 3.41 -10.73
CA ILE A 141 12.29 2.79 -12.02
C ILE A 141 12.60 1.28 -11.99
N ALA A 142 13.78 0.89 -11.47
CA ALA A 142 14.13 -0.50 -11.32
C ALA A 142 13.11 -1.25 -10.44
N SER A 143 12.62 -0.61 -9.36
CA SER A 143 11.59 -1.19 -8.50
C SER A 143 10.29 -1.49 -9.26
N TRP A 144 9.88 -0.66 -10.21
CA TRP A 144 8.70 -0.91 -11.04
C TRP A 144 8.87 -2.09 -11.98
N ILE A 145 10.11 -2.37 -12.39
CA ILE A 145 10.44 -3.51 -13.27
C ILE A 145 10.48 -4.81 -12.47
N TYR A 146 11.22 -4.87 -11.36
CA TYR A 146 11.36 -6.13 -10.63
C TYR A 146 10.15 -6.50 -9.76
N LEU A 147 9.34 -5.51 -9.35
CA LEU A 147 8.16 -5.73 -8.50
C LEU A 147 7.21 -6.82 -9.03
N PRO A 148 6.73 -6.79 -10.29
CA PRO A 148 5.86 -7.83 -10.81
C PRO A 148 6.52 -9.20 -10.83
N PHE A 149 7.84 -9.28 -11.14
CA PHE A 149 8.56 -10.55 -11.14
C PHE A 149 8.65 -11.16 -9.75
N VAL A 150 8.90 -10.34 -8.71
CA VAL A 150 8.90 -10.80 -7.31
C VAL A 150 7.51 -11.34 -6.94
N SER A 151 6.45 -10.62 -7.29
CA SER A 151 5.07 -11.07 -7.05
C SER A 151 4.75 -12.37 -7.77
N ILE A 152 5.13 -12.51 -9.06
CA ILE A 152 4.96 -13.74 -9.85
C ILE A 152 5.66 -14.93 -9.17
N VAL A 153 6.95 -14.78 -8.85
CA VAL A 153 7.74 -15.88 -8.25
C VAL A 153 7.15 -16.30 -6.91
N LEU A 154 6.78 -15.32 -6.07
CA LEU A 154 6.17 -15.61 -4.77
C LEU A 154 4.83 -16.33 -4.93
N SER A 155 4.00 -15.88 -5.87
CA SER A 155 2.70 -16.49 -6.17
C SER A 155 2.88 -17.95 -6.67
N ILE A 156 3.81 -18.21 -7.60
CA ILE A 156 4.13 -19.56 -8.07
C ILE A 156 4.57 -20.48 -6.91
N ILE A 157 5.43 -19.99 -6.03
CA ILE A 157 5.91 -20.76 -4.87
C ILE A 157 4.72 -21.12 -3.96
N LEU A 158 3.90 -20.15 -3.62
CA LEU A 158 2.73 -20.35 -2.76
C LEU A 158 1.67 -21.25 -3.40
N TYR A 159 1.44 -21.10 -4.71
CA TYR A 159 0.53 -21.98 -5.45
C TYR A 159 1.02 -23.43 -5.46
N ARG A 160 2.30 -23.67 -5.65
CA ARG A 160 2.89 -25.02 -5.59
C ARG A 160 2.78 -25.65 -4.20
N ILE A 161 2.97 -24.84 -3.14
CA ILE A 161 2.75 -25.30 -1.77
C ILE A 161 1.28 -25.66 -1.56
N HIS A 162 0.37 -24.76 -1.96
CA HIS A 162 -1.07 -24.97 -1.87
C HIS A 162 -1.53 -26.23 -2.62
N SER A 163 -1.11 -26.42 -3.87
CA SER A 163 -1.51 -27.57 -4.68
C SER A 163 -1.09 -28.91 -4.05
N ARG A 164 0.10 -28.98 -3.42
CA ARG A 164 0.56 -30.16 -2.68
C ARG A 164 -0.27 -30.46 -1.43
N ILE A 165 -0.79 -29.42 -0.79
CA ILE A 165 -1.62 -29.53 0.43
C ILE A 165 -3.00 -30.04 0.05
N VAL A 166 -3.60 -29.45 -0.98
CA VAL A 166 -4.97 -29.77 -1.44
C VAL A 166 -5.03 -31.14 -2.12
N SER A 167 -3.94 -31.60 -2.77
CA SER A 167 -3.90 -32.93 -3.40
C SER A 167 -4.11 -34.10 -2.44
N LYS A 168 -3.86 -33.91 -1.15
CA LYS A 168 -4.11 -34.91 -0.09
C LYS A 168 -4.90 -34.27 1.04
N PRO A 169 -6.20 -33.99 0.85
CA PRO A 169 -6.98 -33.26 1.81
C PRO A 169 -7.11 -34.01 3.14
N SER A 170 -6.87 -33.31 4.24
CA SER A 170 -7.18 -33.78 5.57
C SER A 170 -7.48 -32.60 6.49
N TYR A 171 -8.34 -32.82 7.47
CA TYR A 171 -8.68 -31.78 8.46
C TYR A 171 -7.42 -31.18 9.13
N LEU A 172 -6.50 -32.03 9.57
CA LEU A 172 -5.27 -31.59 10.23
C LEU A 172 -4.39 -30.75 9.31
N ARG A 173 -4.30 -31.07 8.01
CA ARG A 173 -3.52 -30.27 7.05
C ARG A 173 -4.08 -28.88 6.89
N PHE A 174 -5.40 -28.73 6.79
CA PHE A 174 -6.00 -27.39 6.69
C PHE A 174 -5.77 -26.56 7.95
N ILE A 175 -5.82 -27.17 9.12
CA ILE A 175 -5.48 -26.49 10.38
C ILE A 175 -4.00 -26.06 10.42
N ILE A 176 -3.08 -26.92 9.93
CA ILE A 176 -1.66 -26.56 9.83
C ILE A 176 -1.46 -25.39 8.84
N VAL A 177 -2.12 -25.44 7.68
CA VAL A 177 -2.08 -24.35 6.68
C VAL A 177 -2.56 -23.04 7.30
N TYR A 178 -3.71 -23.07 7.98
CA TYR A 178 -4.23 -21.91 8.70
C TYR A 178 -3.19 -21.37 9.67
N ASN A 179 -2.59 -22.21 10.50
CA ASN A 179 -1.59 -21.79 11.48
C ASN A 179 -0.37 -21.16 10.83
N VAL A 180 0.21 -21.82 9.81
CA VAL A 180 1.42 -21.33 9.12
C VAL A 180 1.17 -19.96 8.49
N PHE A 181 0.12 -19.81 7.68
CA PHE A 181 -0.14 -18.56 6.97
C PHE A 181 -0.58 -17.44 7.91
N THR A 182 -1.38 -17.73 8.94
CA THR A 182 -1.73 -16.75 9.96
C THR A 182 -0.48 -16.28 10.70
N THR A 183 0.45 -17.19 11.05
CA THR A 183 1.74 -16.84 11.64
C THR A 183 2.55 -15.94 10.70
N CYS A 184 2.62 -16.24 9.41
CA CYS A 184 3.34 -15.42 8.44
C CYS A 184 2.76 -14.00 8.32
N ILE A 185 1.43 -13.87 8.25
CA ILE A 185 0.75 -12.57 8.17
C ILE A 185 1.02 -11.76 9.44
N LEU A 186 0.82 -12.36 10.61
CA LEU A 186 1.06 -11.72 11.89
C LEU A 186 2.52 -11.34 12.07
N PHE A 187 3.45 -12.27 11.76
CA PHE A 187 4.89 -12.02 11.87
C PHE A 187 5.30 -10.82 11.02
N THR A 188 4.91 -10.79 9.74
CA THR A 188 5.27 -9.68 8.85
C THR A 188 4.76 -8.35 9.38
N THR A 189 3.50 -8.31 9.82
CA THR A 189 2.88 -7.09 10.35
C THR A 189 3.55 -6.64 11.65
N ILE A 190 3.72 -7.56 12.63
CA ILE A 190 4.28 -7.25 13.95
C ILE A 190 5.75 -6.88 13.86
N PHE A 191 6.53 -7.62 13.06
CA PHE A 191 7.96 -7.35 12.85
C PHE A 191 8.18 -5.94 12.29
N LEU A 192 7.44 -5.58 11.24
CA LEU A 192 7.55 -4.26 10.65
C LEU A 192 7.08 -3.15 11.62
N LEU A 193 6.04 -3.39 12.41
CA LEU A 193 5.61 -2.47 13.45
C LEU A 193 6.68 -2.28 14.52
N LEU A 194 7.26 -3.36 15.05
CA LEU A 194 8.27 -3.30 16.12
C LEU A 194 9.55 -2.61 15.66
N VAL A 195 10.06 -2.93 14.49
CA VAL A 195 11.27 -2.29 13.93
C VAL A 195 11.10 -0.79 13.76
N LYS A 196 9.86 -0.32 13.58
CA LYS A 196 9.59 1.10 13.31
C LYS A 196 9.09 1.89 14.51
N THR A 197 8.08 1.37 15.20
CA THR A 197 7.28 2.13 16.18
C THR A 197 7.94 2.15 17.56
N THR A 198 8.62 1.08 17.90
CA THR A 198 9.40 1.02 19.12
C THR A 198 10.82 1.48 18.81
N ARG A 199 11.45 2.24 19.72
CA ARG A 199 12.87 2.61 19.64
C ARG A 199 13.79 1.37 19.80
N ILE A 200 13.31 0.19 19.39
CA ILE A 200 14.08 -1.05 19.38
C ILE A 200 15.10 -0.92 18.24
N THR A 201 16.31 -0.58 18.60
CA THR A 201 17.45 -0.47 17.68
C THR A 201 17.98 -1.85 17.29
N ASP A 202 17.72 -2.87 18.10
CA ASP A 202 18.15 -4.24 17.85
C ASP A 202 17.11 -4.98 16.99
N VAL A 203 17.45 -5.14 15.69
CA VAL A 203 16.62 -5.85 14.70
C VAL A 203 16.43 -7.32 15.09
N PHE A 204 17.43 -7.95 15.71
CA PHE A 204 17.36 -9.36 16.13
C PHE A 204 16.34 -9.53 17.26
N TYR A 205 16.29 -8.61 18.20
CA TYR A 205 15.30 -8.60 19.28
C TYR A 205 13.87 -8.41 18.71
N ALA A 206 13.69 -7.44 17.80
CA ALA A 206 12.40 -7.23 17.13
C ALA A 206 11.95 -8.47 16.35
N PHE A 207 12.87 -9.14 15.64
CA PHE A 207 12.61 -10.37 14.92
C PHE A 207 12.14 -11.49 15.86
N THR A 208 12.89 -11.73 16.93
CA THR A 208 12.59 -12.79 17.90
C THR A 208 11.26 -12.56 18.60
N LEU A 209 10.99 -11.33 19.04
CA LEU A 209 9.74 -10.97 19.70
C LEU A 209 8.56 -11.12 18.75
N SER A 210 8.71 -10.71 17.49
CA SER A 210 7.66 -10.84 16.47
C SER A 210 7.32 -12.31 16.20
N ILE A 211 8.31 -13.17 16.09
CA ILE A 211 8.09 -14.62 15.91
C ILE A 211 7.32 -15.19 17.10
N ILE A 212 7.75 -14.91 18.33
CA ILE A 212 7.11 -15.43 19.54
C ILE A 212 5.65 -15.00 19.60
N ILE A 213 5.37 -13.70 19.43
CA ILE A 213 4.00 -13.16 19.50
C ILE A 213 3.15 -13.78 18.38
N SER A 214 3.65 -13.85 17.15
CA SER A 214 2.90 -14.36 16.00
C SER A 214 2.56 -15.84 16.15
N ILE A 215 3.50 -16.66 16.58
CA ILE A 215 3.26 -18.08 16.85
C ILE A 215 2.25 -18.24 18.00
N SER A 216 2.38 -17.46 19.08
CA SER A 216 1.47 -17.56 20.23
C SER A 216 0.03 -17.22 19.86
N ILE A 217 -0.18 -16.12 19.11
CA ILE A 217 -1.52 -15.71 18.66
C ILE A 217 -2.09 -16.74 17.66
N SER A 218 -1.26 -17.21 16.73
CA SER A 218 -1.67 -18.18 15.72
C SER A 218 -2.04 -19.53 16.35
N LEU A 219 -1.27 -20.03 17.30
CA LEU A 219 -1.57 -21.25 18.04
C LEU A 219 -2.87 -21.09 18.85
N LEU A 220 -3.04 -19.97 19.56
CA LEU A 220 -4.25 -19.70 20.30
C LEU A 220 -5.48 -19.69 19.39
N SER A 221 -5.42 -18.98 18.26
CA SER A 221 -6.50 -18.95 17.27
C SER A 221 -6.76 -20.34 16.68
N THR A 222 -5.71 -21.13 16.44
CA THR A 222 -5.82 -22.51 15.96
C THR A 222 -6.55 -23.41 16.97
N VAL A 223 -6.23 -23.30 18.26
CA VAL A 223 -6.91 -24.05 19.32
C VAL A 223 -8.40 -23.68 19.38
N ILE A 224 -8.71 -22.38 19.29
CA ILE A 224 -10.11 -21.91 19.29
C ILE A 224 -10.85 -22.48 18.08
N ILE A 225 -10.27 -22.36 16.89
CA ILE A 225 -10.88 -22.86 15.65
C ILE A 225 -11.07 -24.38 15.70
N HIS A 226 -10.08 -25.13 16.18
CA HIS A 226 -10.17 -26.58 16.30
C HIS A 226 -11.30 -27.04 17.24
N ARG A 227 -11.64 -26.23 18.24
CA ARG A 227 -12.77 -26.52 19.16
C ARG A 227 -14.12 -26.17 18.57
N ILE A 228 -14.20 -25.16 17.72
CA ILE A 228 -15.46 -24.62 17.18
C ILE A 228 -15.81 -25.28 15.85
N LEU A 229 -14.80 -25.60 15.02
CA LEU A 229 -15.01 -26.13 13.68
C LEU A 229 -15.49 -27.60 13.71
N PRO A 230 -16.53 -27.92 12.92
CA PRO A 230 -16.89 -29.31 12.66
C PRO A 230 -15.71 -30.05 12.03
N LYS A 231 -15.50 -31.31 12.41
CA LYS A 231 -14.43 -32.17 11.85
C LYS A 231 -14.75 -32.67 10.42
N ASN A 232 -15.44 -31.84 9.64
CA ASN A 232 -15.73 -32.07 8.23
C ASN A 232 -14.65 -31.42 7.38
N ILE A 233 -14.07 -32.19 6.44
CA ILE A 233 -12.93 -31.76 5.63
C ILE A 233 -13.30 -30.59 4.72
N ASP A 234 -14.46 -30.65 4.06
CA ASP A 234 -14.90 -29.62 3.11
C ASP A 234 -15.20 -28.31 3.83
N TYR A 235 -15.88 -28.38 4.97
CA TYR A 235 -16.14 -27.22 5.79
C TYR A 235 -14.87 -26.58 6.35
N ALA A 236 -13.91 -27.41 6.81
CA ALA A 236 -12.62 -26.91 7.29
C ALA A 236 -11.82 -26.24 6.18
N ARG A 237 -11.82 -26.80 4.97
CA ARG A 237 -11.19 -26.22 3.79
C ARG A 237 -11.78 -24.86 3.47
N GLU A 238 -13.09 -24.80 3.33
CA GLU A 238 -13.80 -23.56 2.98
C GLU A 238 -13.56 -22.47 4.04
N PHE A 239 -13.70 -22.80 5.33
CA PHE A 239 -13.48 -21.86 6.42
C PHE A 239 -12.04 -21.31 6.43
N VAL A 240 -11.05 -22.21 6.34
CA VAL A 240 -9.63 -21.82 6.38
C VAL A 240 -9.30 -20.86 5.23
N PHE A 241 -9.67 -21.20 4.00
CA PHE A 241 -9.32 -20.35 2.85
C PHE A 241 -10.14 -19.06 2.79
N LYS A 242 -11.38 -19.04 3.23
CA LYS A 242 -12.15 -17.79 3.41
C LYS A 242 -11.48 -16.86 4.42
N THR A 243 -11.04 -17.41 5.53
CA THR A 243 -10.36 -16.64 6.59
C THR A 243 -9.00 -16.10 6.10
N LEU A 244 -8.22 -16.95 5.42
CA LEU A 244 -6.93 -16.55 4.86
C LEU A 244 -7.10 -15.50 3.75
N LEU A 245 -8.08 -15.64 2.87
CA LEU A 245 -8.39 -14.64 1.86
C LEU A 245 -8.78 -13.30 2.51
N PHE A 246 -9.65 -13.33 3.55
CA PHE A 246 -10.01 -12.13 4.28
C PHE A 246 -8.78 -11.39 4.83
N PHE A 247 -7.94 -12.08 5.58
CA PHE A 247 -6.74 -11.47 6.15
C PHE A 247 -5.74 -11.00 5.09
N SER A 248 -5.61 -11.72 3.97
CA SER A 248 -4.75 -11.31 2.87
C SER A 248 -5.27 -10.07 2.14
N CYS A 249 -6.59 -9.94 1.97
CA CYS A 249 -7.21 -8.71 1.47
C CYS A 249 -6.96 -7.52 2.41
N MET A 250 -7.05 -7.74 3.73
CA MET A 250 -6.77 -6.70 4.71
C MET A 250 -5.27 -6.34 4.74
N ALA A 251 -4.39 -7.33 4.59
CA ALA A 251 -2.95 -7.08 4.44
C ALA A 251 -2.64 -6.31 3.16
N MET A 252 -3.34 -6.59 2.06
CA MET A 252 -3.20 -5.83 0.81
C MET A 252 -3.69 -4.39 0.97
N ALA A 253 -4.84 -4.16 1.61
CA ALA A 253 -5.32 -2.81 1.91
C ALA A 253 -4.33 -2.04 2.79
N PHE A 254 -3.81 -2.69 3.84
CA PHE A 254 -2.79 -2.10 4.70
C PHE A 254 -1.51 -1.76 3.93
N SER A 255 -1.03 -2.66 3.06
CA SER A 255 0.16 -2.44 2.23
C SER A 255 -0.05 -1.31 1.21
N HIS A 256 -1.25 -1.22 0.64
CA HIS A 256 -1.65 -0.13 -0.25
C HIS A 256 -1.60 1.21 0.49
N GLY A 257 -2.31 1.36 1.62
CA GLY A 257 -2.28 2.59 2.40
C GLY A 257 -0.88 2.98 2.85
N ALA A 258 -0.06 2.00 3.25
CA ALA A 258 1.33 2.20 3.64
C ALA A 258 2.21 2.79 2.54
N ASN A 259 1.98 2.41 1.28
CA ASN A 259 2.73 2.90 0.12
C ASN A 259 2.09 4.16 -0.48
N ASP A 260 0.81 4.08 -0.77
CA ASP A 260 0.15 5.03 -1.66
C ASP A 260 -0.24 6.36 -0.99
N VAL A 261 -0.35 6.39 0.34
CA VAL A 261 -0.54 7.66 1.07
C VAL A 261 0.57 8.67 0.78
N ALA A 262 1.77 8.18 0.49
CA ALA A 262 2.93 9.00 0.19
C ALA A 262 2.76 9.84 -1.08
N ASN A 263 1.96 9.38 -2.04
CA ASN A 263 1.71 10.07 -3.30
C ASN A 263 1.09 11.46 -3.10
N SER A 264 0.39 11.65 -1.99
CA SER A 264 -0.18 12.96 -1.58
C SER A 264 0.52 13.53 -0.34
N ALA A 265 0.84 12.70 0.66
CA ALA A 265 1.44 13.15 1.91
C ALA A 265 2.87 13.67 1.73
N GLY A 266 3.65 13.14 0.78
CA GLY A 266 5.02 13.60 0.52
C GLY A 266 5.09 15.08 0.10
N PRO A 267 4.45 15.46 -1.01
CA PRO A 267 4.37 16.86 -1.43
C PRO A 267 3.69 17.77 -0.40
N LEU A 268 2.59 17.31 0.24
CA LEU A 268 1.91 18.08 1.26
C LEU A 268 2.78 18.35 2.48
N ALA A 269 3.63 17.40 2.87
CA ALA A 269 4.57 17.58 3.98
C ALA A 269 5.55 18.74 3.72
N GLY A 270 6.02 18.88 2.47
CA GLY A 270 6.85 20.01 2.08
C GLY A 270 6.13 21.35 2.21
N ILE A 271 4.87 21.42 1.78
CA ILE A 271 4.04 22.62 1.87
C ILE A 271 3.81 23.00 3.35
N ILE A 272 3.42 22.04 4.20
CA ILE A 272 3.18 22.27 5.63
C ILE A 272 4.47 22.74 6.31
N TYR A 273 5.60 22.03 6.06
CA TYR A 273 6.86 22.38 6.68
C TYR A 273 7.30 23.82 6.35
N ILE A 274 7.21 24.19 5.07
CA ILE A 274 7.60 25.53 4.63
C ILE A 274 6.65 26.60 5.20
N TYR A 275 5.35 26.30 5.30
CA TYR A 275 4.40 27.19 5.94
C TYR A 275 4.73 27.43 7.43
N GLU A 276 5.05 26.37 8.18
CA GLU A 276 5.32 26.46 9.62
C GLU A 276 6.69 27.04 9.94
N GLN A 277 7.72 26.70 9.15
CA GLN A 277 9.11 27.03 9.45
C GLN A 277 9.67 28.22 8.62
N GLY A 278 8.98 28.65 7.57
CA GLY A 278 9.43 29.70 6.66
C GLY A 278 10.69 29.38 5.86
N ARG A 279 11.12 28.10 5.84
CA ARG A 279 12.33 27.63 5.17
C ARG A 279 12.13 26.26 4.52
N ILE A 280 12.97 25.95 3.55
CA ILE A 280 12.96 24.66 2.85
C ILE A 280 13.43 23.53 3.77
N PRO A 281 12.79 22.34 3.71
CA PRO A 281 13.18 21.17 4.50
C PRO A 281 14.63 20.74 4.20
N GLY A 282 15.46 20.61 5.23
CA GLY A 282 16.79 20.03 5.16
C GLY A 282 16.80 18.50 5.23
N ASP A 283 17.99 17.91 5.47
CA ASP A 283 18.16 16.45 5.42
C ASP A 283 17.43 15.66 6.52
N LEU A 284 17.21 16.26 7.68
CA LEU A 284 16.55 15.63 8.83
C LEU A 284 15.14 16.20 9.01
N VAL A 285 14.26 15.96 8.06
CA VAL A 285 12.85 16.37 8.16
C VAL A 285 11.95 15.19 8.41
N ASP A 286 11.11 15.33 9.41
CA ASP A 286 10.03 14.39 9.68
C ASP A 286 8.80 14.76 8.87
N ILE A 287 8.03 13.73 8.44
CA ILE A 287 6.75 13.98 7.75
C ILE A 287 5.71 14.36 8.79
N PRO A 288 5.07 15.54 8.68
CA PRO A 288 4.03 15.94 9.61
C PRO A 288 2.90 14.91 9.65
N PHE A 289 2.45 14.56 10.85
CA PHE A 289 1.35 13.63 11.03
C PHE A 289 0.06 14.09 10.33
N THR A 290 -0.17 15.41 10.30
CA THR A 290 -1.30 16.04 9.62
C THR A 290 -1.32 15.74 8.12
N ALA A 291 -0.15 15.69 7.44
CA ALA A 291 -0.06 15.35 6.03
C ALA A 291 -0.47 13.88 5.80
N ILE A 292 0.01 12.96 6.64
CA ILE A 292 -0.34 11.53 6.56
C ILE A 292 -1.82 11.33 6.87
N LEU A 293 -2.33 11.98 7.91
CA LEU A 293 -3.72 11.85 8.35
C LEU A 293 -4.70 12.36 7.28
N LEU A 294 -4.47 13.56 6.72
CA LEU A 294 -5.32 14.13 5.68
C LEU A 294 -5.33 13.23 4.43
N SER A 295 -4.16 12.78 4.02
CA SER A 295 -4.02 11.88 2.86
C SER A 295 -4.65 10.52 3.12
N GLY A 296 -4.44 9.91 4.28
CA GLY A 296 -5.04 8.63 4.66
C GLY A 296 -6.57 8.70 4.73
N ILE A 297 -7.12 9.78 5.30
CA ILE A 297 -8.58 10.03 5.28
C ILE A 297 -9.07 10.20 3.84
N GLY A 298 -8.34 10.93 2.99
CA GLY A 298 -8.67 11.10 1.59
C GLY A 298 -8.79 9.77 0.86
N ILE A 299 -7.78 8.88 0.99
CA ILE A 299 -7.81 7.53 0.40
C ILE A 299 -9.02 6.74 0.91
N SER A 300 -9.22 6.71 2.23
CA SER A 300 -10.32 5.95 2.85
C SER A 300 -11.69 6.42 2.38
N LEU A 301 -11.91 7.72 2.28
CA LEU A 301 -13.14 8.29 1.74
C LEU A 301 -13.32 7.96 0.25
N GLY A 302 -12.24 7.99 -0.53
CA GLY A 302 -12.26 7.57 -1.93
C GLY A 302 -12.70 6.11 -2.10
N ILE A 303 -12.15 5.22 -1.28
CA ILE A 303 -12.54 3.79 -1.24
C ILE A 303 -14.03 3.64 -0.96
N ILE A 304 -14.54 4.28 0.09
CA ILE A 304 -15.94 4.14 0.53
C ILE A 304 -16.92 4.74 -0.50
N MET A 305 -16.58 5.94 -1.03
CA MET A 305 -17.52 6.72 -1.86
C MET A 305 -17.55 6.27 -3.31
N TRP A 306 -16.41 5.89 -3.89
CA TRP A 306 -16.29 5.60 -5.32
C TRP A 306 -15.66 4.25 -5.65
N GLY A 307 -15.04 3.57 -4.72
CA GLY A 307 -14.37 2.28 -4.93
C GLY A 307 -15.27 1.21 -5.52
N TYR A 308 -16.60 1.24 -5.24
CA TYR A 308 -17.54 0.26 -5.76
C TYR A 308 -17.57 0.19 -7.29
N ARG A 309 -17.42 1.34 -7.99
CA ARG A 309 -17.46 1.40 -9.46
C ARG A 309 -16.32 0.61 -10.11
N VAL A 310 -15.16 0.65 -9.52
CA VAL A 310 -13.98 -0.06 -10.04
C VAL A 310 -14.05 -1.55 -9.69
N VAL A 311 -14.52 -1.88 -8.48
CA VAL A 311 -14.69 -3.27 -8.03
C VAL A 311 -15.70 -4.02 -8.88
N GLU A 312 -16.85 -3.41 -9.22
CA GLU A 312 -17.85 -3.99 -10.12
C GLU A 312 -17.27 -4.30 -11.51
N THR A 313 -16.50 -3.36 -12.07
CA THR A 313 -15.89 -3.55 -13.41
C THR A 313 -14.87 -4.67 -13.44
N ILE A 314 -14.10 -4.84 -12.36
CA ILE A 314 -13.03 -5.84 -12.24
C ILE A 314 -13.61 -7.22 -11.89
N GLY A 315 -14.61 -7.27 -11.01
CA GLY A 315 -15.27 -8.52 -10.63
C GLY A 315 -15.91 -9.28 -11.78
N GLU A 316 -16.35 -8.56 -12.83
CA GLU A 316 -16.97 -9.15 -14.03
C GLU A 316 -15.94 -9.55 -15.11
N LYS A 317 -14.74 -9.01 -15.12
CA LYS A 317 -13.79 -9.09 -16.24
C LYS A 317 -12.46 -9.77 -15.95
N ILE A 318 -12.08 -9.89 -14.68
CA ILE A 318 -10.84 -10.58 -14.31
C ILE A 318 -11.15 -12.05 -14.07
N THR A 319 -10.22 -12.92 -14.50
CA THR A 319 -10.19 -14.37 -14.32
C THR A 319 -11.00 -14.84 -13.11
N THR A 320 -11.79 -15.88 -13.25
CA THR A 320 -12.56 -16.50 -12.16
C THR A 320 -11.62 -16.98 -11.05
N LEU A 321 -11.23 -16.05 -10.18
CA LEU A 321 -10.42 -16.38 -9.01
C LEU A 321 -11.29 -17.18 -8.02
N THR A 322 -10.80 -18.34 -7.64
CA THR A 322 -11.36 -19.08 -6.51
C THR A 322 -10.94 -18.41 -5.20
N ILE A 323 -11.58 -18.77 -4.09
CA ILE A 323 -11.19 -18.30 -2.75
C ILE A 323 -9.71 -18.61 -2.48
N GLU A 324 -9.23 -19.77 -2.91
CA GLU A 324 -7.87 -20.25 -2.69
C GLU A 324 -6.83 -19.50 -3.53
N THR A 325 -7.09 -19.35 -4.83
CA THR A 325 -6.18 -18.60 -5.73
C THR A 325 -6.22 -17.10 -5.43
N GLY A 326 -7.38 -16.57 -5.04
CA GLY A 326 -7.49 -15.21 -4.56
C GLY A 326 -6.67 -14.95 -3.29
N PHE A 327 -6.66 -15.89 -2.34
CA PHE A 327 -5.79 -15.82 -1.17
C PHE A 327 -4.31 -15.74 -1.57
N ILE A 328 -3.85 -16.64 -2.45
CA ILE A 328 -2.45 -16.68 -2.89
C ILE A 328 -2.05 -15.37 -3.55
N ALA A 329 -2.87 -14.86 -4.46
CA ALA A 329 -2.60 -13.61 -5.15
C ALA A 329 -2.54 -12.42 -4.18
N GLN A 330 -3.52 -12.29 -3.28
CA GLN A 330 -3.56 -11.18 -2.31
C GLN A 330 -2.39 -11.25 -1.32
N PHE A 331 -2.05 -12.43 -0.82
CA PHE A 331 -0.94 -12.60 0.11
C PHE A 331 0.41 -12.29 -0.56
N SER A 332 0.64 -12.81 -1.78
CA SER A 332 1.88 -12.55 -2.54
C SER A 332 2.04 -11.08 -2.86
N GLY A 333 0.98 -10.44 -3.35
CA GLY A 333 0.99 -9.02 -3.68
C GLY A 333 1.22 -8.13 -2.46
N SER A 334 0.49 -8.37 -1.37
CA SER A 334 0.61 -7.58 -0.14
C SER A 334 2.01 -7.66 0.47
N LEU A 335 2.59 -8.87 0.53
CA LEU A 335 3.92 -9.07 1.06
C LEU A 335 4.99 -8.36 0.20
N THR A 336 4.85 -8.46 -1.13
CA THR A 336 5.77 -7.78 -2.06
C THR A 336 5.71 -6.26 -1.88
N ILE A 337 4.51 -5.66 -1.83
CA ILE A 337 4.34 -4.21 -1.64
C ILE A 337 4.93 -3.78 -0.29
N LEU A 338 4.63 -4.52 0.78
CA LEU A 338 5.04 -4.15 2.12
C LEU A 338 6.58 -4.14 2.28
N ILE A 339 7.27 -5.11 1.67
CA ILE A 339 8.74 -5.16 1.65
C ILE A 339 9.30 -3.93 0.93
N VAL A 340 8.80 -3.61 -0.26
CA VAL A 340 9.29 -2.48 -1.06
C VAL A 340 8.95 -1.13 -0.43
N THR A 341 7.78 -1.02 0.19
CA THR A 341 7.40 0.16 0.99
C THR A 341 8.38 0.42 2.12
N ARG A 342 8.87 -0.66 2.75
CA ARG A 342 9.89 -0.55 3.82
C ARG A 342 11.21 0.02 3.33
N LEU A 343 11.55 -0.21 2.05
CA LEU A 343 12.71 0.39 1.39
C LEU A 343 12.49 1.86 1.00
N GLY A 344 11.30 2.40 1.24
CA GLY A 344 10.92 3.77 0.91
C GLY A 344 10.70 4.00 -0.58
N LEU A 345 10.40 2.96 -1.35
CA LEU A 345 10.22 3.07 -2.80
C LEU A 345 8.73 3.22 -3.15
N PRO A 346 8.36 4.26 -3.91
CA PRO A 346 7.01 4.42 -4.44
C PRO A 346 6.78 3.40 -5.57
N VAL A 347 5.89 2.43 -5.32
CA VAL A 347 5.60 1.35 -6.28
C VAL A 347 4.12 1.29 -6.65
N SER A 348 3.84 0.62 -7.76
CA SER A 348 2.47 0.41 -8.23
C SER A 348 1.87 -0.82 -7.57
N THR A 349 0.88 -0.62 -6.72
CA THR A 349 0.11 -1.69 -6.08
C THR A 349 -0.67 -2.52 -7.11
N THR A 350 -1.15 -1.87 -8.18
CA THR A 350 -1.81 -2.55 -9.31
C THR A 350 -0.85 -3.53 -10.02
N VAL A 351 0.39 -3.11 -10.29
CA VAL A 351 1.38 -3.96 -10.96
C VAL A 351 1.76 -5.16 -10.08
N ALA A 352 1.86 -4.95 -8.76
CA ALA A 352 2.13 -6.05 -7.83
C ALA A 352 1.03 -7.10 -7.80
N ILE A 353 -0.25 -6.68 -7.71
CA ILE A 353 -1.38 -7.63 -7.69
C ILE A 353 -1.57 -8.35 -9.03
N VAL A 354 -1.39 -7.65 -10.16
CA VAL A 354 -1.43 -8.26 -11.50
C VAL A 354 -0.32 -9.30 -11.63
N GLY A 355 0.91 -9.01 -11.19
CA GLY A 355 1.99 -9.98 -11.13
C GLY A 355 1.62 -11.21 -10.30
N ALA A 356 1.06 -11.00 -9.11
CA ALA A 356 0.63 -12.08 -8.22
C ALA A 356 -0.50 -12.95 -8.80
N ILE A 357 -1.43 -12.37 -9.56
CA ILE A 357 -2.50 -13.11 -10.26
C ILE A 357 -1.93 -13.92 -11.44
N THR A 358 -0.92 -13.38 -12.11
CA THR A 358 -0.29 -14.03 -13.28
C THR A 358 0.52 -15.27 -12.89
N GLY A 359 1.17 -15.26 -11.72
CA GLY A 359 1.95 -16.41 -11.20
C GLY A 359 1.08 -17.50 -10.63
#